data_797a07f6a71d7faaedad43a2fb648bca
#
_entry.id   797a07f6a71d7faaedad43a2fb648bca
#
_cell.length_a   1.000
_cell.length_b   1.000
_cell.length_c   1.000
_cell.angle_alpha   90.00
_cell.angle_beta   90.00
_cell.angle_gamma   90.00
#
_symmetry.space_group_name_H-M   'P 1'
#
loop_
_entity.id
_entity.type
_entity.pdbx_description
1 polymer ?
#
loop_
_entity_poly.entity_id
_entity_poly.type
_entity_poly.pdbx_seq_one_letter_code
_entity_poly.pdbx_strand_id
1 'polypeptide(L)'
;MFDDVAAKYDRTNDVLSLGQARAWRRAVAEAVAAGPGDLVLDLGAGTGTSSLPFAEAGAKVVPCDFSVGMLTEGKARHPELPLTAGDATRLPFADDTFDSVTISFALRNVQDTDAALREMLRVTKPGGKLVICEFSTPTWTPFRTVYTEYLMRALPPVATAVSSNPEAYVYLAESIRAWPDQPGLAAKLQEAGWSKAAWRNLTGGIVALHRAYKTA
;
A
#
# COMPACT_ATOMS: atom_id res chain seq x y z
N MET A 1 -1.16 -16.62 -5.77
CA MET A 1 -1.29 -15.59 -6.82
C MET A 1 -0.09 -14.65 -6.85
N PHE A 2 0.31 -14.00 -5.76
CA PHE A 2 1.47 -13.07 -5.75
C PHE A 2 2.82 -13.80 -5.85
N ASP A 3 2.95 -15.00 -5.31
CA ASP A 3 4.18 -15.81 -5.39
C ASP A 3 4.61 -16.15 -6.82
N ASP A 4 3.66 -16.29 -7.74
CA ASP A 4 3.92 -16.67 -9.14
C ASP A 4 4.36 -15.50 -10.04
N VAL A 5 4.19 -14.25 -9.56
CA VAL A 5 4.44 -13.03 -10.35
C VAL A 5 5.61 -12.20 -9.82
N ALA A 6 6.22 -12.59 -8.69
CA ALA A 6 7.22 -11.82 -7.96
C ALA A 6 8.36 -11.26 -8.83
N ALA A 7 8.92 -12.09 -9.73
CA ALA A 7 10.07 -11.70 -10.56
C ALA A 7 9.80 -10.55 -11.57
N LYS A 8 8.53 -10.34 -11.95
CA LYS A 8 8.12 -9.31 -12.95
C LYS A 8 7.22 -8.22 -12.36
N TYR A 9 6.88 -8.33 -11.07
CA TYR A 9 5.85 -7.53 -10.42
C TYR A 9 6.12 -6.02 -10.52
N ASP A 10 7.31 -5.58 -10.12
CA ASP A 10 7.69 -4.16 -10.13
C ASP A 10 7.63 -3.54 -11.53
N ARG A 11 8.14 -4.26 -12.54
CA ARG A 11 8.15 -3.80 -13.93
C ARG A 11 6.74 -3.72 -14.51
N THR A 12 5.90 -4.68 -14.17
CA THR A 12 4.50 -4.69 -14.62
C THR A 12 3.73 -3.53 -14.00
N ASN A 13 3.92 -3.24 -12.72
CA ASN A 13 3.31 -2.10 -12.04
C ASN A 13 3.81 -0.75 -12.61
N ASP A 14 5.08 -0.61 -12.95
CA ASP A 14 5.60 0.60 -13.59
C ASP A 14 4.94 0.85 -14.96
N VAL A 15 4.75 -0.19 -15.77
CA VAL A 15 4.08 -0.07 -17.07
C VAL A 15 2.61 0.26 -16.90
N LEU A 16 1.89 -0.45 -16.03
CA LEU A 16 0.44 -0.27 -15.84
C LEU A 16 0.09 1.05 -15.17
N SER A 17 0.96 1.56 -14.32
CA SER A 17 0.80 2.88 -13.72
C SER A 17 1.20 4.02 -14.65
N LEU A 18 1.59 3.74 -15.89
CA LEU A 18 2.16 4.72 -16.83
C LEU A 18 3.33 5.51 -16.19
N GLY A 19 4.18 4.83 -15.40
CA GLY A 19 5.31 5.44 -14.69
C GLY A 19 4.93 6.23 -13.44
N GLN A 20 3.64 6.29 -13.05
CA GLN A 20 3.20 7.03 -11.86
C GLN A 20 3.64 6.36 -10.55
N ALA A 21 3.93 5.05 -10.55
CA ALA A 21 4.33 4.31 -9.35
C ALA A 21 5.51 4.96 -8.60
N ARG A 22 6.47 5.55 -9.32
CA ARG A 22 7.62 6.27 -8.73
C ARG A 22 7.20 7.59 -8.06
N ALA A 23 6.24 8.31 -8.66
CA ALA A 23 5.71 9.53 -8.08
C ALA A 23 4.90 9.24 -6.81
N TRP A 24 4.10 8.17 -6.83
CA TRP A 24 3.34 7.73 -5.66
C TRP A 24 4.26 7.28 -4.51
N ARG A 25 5.32 6.50 -4.80
CA ARG A 25 6.32 6.13 -3.77
C ARG A 25 6.99 7.35 -3.14
N ARG A 26 7.36 8.37 -3.93
CA ARG A 26 7.88 9.64 -3.39
C ARG A 26 6.86 10.33 -2.48
N ALA A 27 5.60 10.40 -2.89
CA ALA A 27 4.54 10.99 -2.10
C ALA A 27 4.34 10.26 -0.76
N VAL A 28 4.47 8.92 -0.74
CA VAL A 28 4.45 8.12 0.48
C VAL A 28 5.65 8.45 1.37
N ALA A 29 6.86 8.47 0.81
CA ALA A 29 8.08 8.79 1.56
C ALA A 29 8.02 10.19 2.19
N GLU A 30 7.54 11.19 1.43
CA GLU A 30 7.29 12.55 1.93
C GLU A 30 6.25 12.59 3.06
N ALA A 31 5.18 11.80 2.96
CA ALA A 31 4.13 11.78 3.97
C ALA A 31 4.54 11.05 5.25
N VAL A 32 5.31 9.96 5.11
CA VAL A 32 5.94 9.27 6.25
C VAL A 32 7.00 10.16 6.86
N ALA A 33 7.79 10.87 6.07
CA ALA A 33 8.83 11.80 6.51
C ALA A 33 9.74 11.17 7.60
N ALA A 34 10.15 9.92 7.35
CA ALA A 34 11.03 9.20 8.27
C ALA A 34 12.49 9.67 8.11
N GLY A 35 13.23 9.61 9.19
CA GLY A 35 14.64 9.99 9.23
C GLY A 35 15.46 9.19 10.23
N PRO A 36 16.71 9.58 10.49
CA PRO A 36 17.58 8.90 11.46
C PRO A 36 16.93 8.80 12.85
N GLY A 37 16.91 7.60 13.39
CA GLY A 37 16.31 7.30 14.70
C GLY A 37 14.87 6.76 14.62
N ASP A 38 14.15 6.96 13.50
CA ASP A 38 12.81 6.43 13.31
C ASP A 38 12.85 4.92 12.98
N LEU A 39 11.84 4.20 13.43
CA LEU A 39 11.54 2.82 13.06
C LEU A 39 10.23 2.78 12.28
N VAL A 40 10.30 2.36 11.02
CA VAL A 40 9.17 2.30 10.08
C VAL A 40 8.77 0.85 9.82
N LEU A 41 7.49 0.54 9.90
CA LEU A 41 6.91 -0.70 9.40
C LEU A 41 6.32 -0.44 8.01
N ASP A 42 6.81 -1.16 7.00
CA ASP A 42 6.25 -1.14 5.64
C ASP A 42 5.50 -2.45 5.39
N LEU A 43 4.16 -2.40 5.40
CA LEU A 43 3.29 -3.56 5.23
C LEU A 43 2.91 -3.78 3.76
N GLY A 44 2.82 -5.05 3.38
CA GLY A 44 2.63 -5.41 1.97
C GLY A 44 3.82 -4.94 1.12
N ALA A 45 5.01 -5.01 1.70
CA ALA A 45 6.24 -4.51 1.10
C ALA A 45 6.69 -5.28 -0.15
N GLY A 46 6.13 -6.46 -0.38
CA GLY A 46 6.47 -7.31 -1.51
C GLY A 46 7.96 -7.63 -1.56
N THR A 47 8.63 -7.19 -2.61
CA THR A 47 10.08 -7.36 -2.79
C THR A 47 10.93 -6.35 -2.00
N GLY A 48 10.32 -5.45 -1.22
CA GLY A 48 11.01 -4.44 -0.41
C GLY A 48 11.36 -3.15 -1.15
N THR A 49 11.02 -3.03 -2.43
CA THR A 49 11.33 -1.83 -3.23
C THR A 49 10.67 -0.55 -2.66
N SER A 50 9.50 -0.67 -2.02
CA SER A 50 8.81 0.44 -1.34
C SER A 50 9.53 0.93 -0.08
N SER A 51 10.32 0.06 0.53
CA SER A 51 11.05 0.33 1.78
C SER A 51 12.34 1.12 1.58
N LEU A 52 12.93 1.06 0.37
CA LEU A 52 14.22 1.68 0.09
C LEU A 52 14.27 3.19 0.38
N PRO A 53 13.28 4.01 0.01
CA PRO A 53 13.31 5.44 0.32
C PRO A 53 13.41 5.76 1.80
N PHE A 54 12.86 4.92 2.68
CA PHE A 54 12.97 5.10 4.13
C PHE A 54 14.37 4.75 4.63
N ALA A 55 14.95 3.63 4.14
CA ALA A 55 16.31 3.24 4.45
C ALA A 55 17.34 4.29 3.96
N GLU A 56 17.16 4.82 2.75
CA GLU A 56 17.98 5.89 2.16
C GLU A 56 17.88 7.19 2.96
N ALA A 57 16.73 7.47 3.58
CA ALA A 57 16.54 8.60 4.49
C ALA A 57 17.19 8.40 5.88
N GLY A 58 17.80 7.24 6.14
CA GLY A 58 18.47 6.90 7.39
C GLY A 58 17.57 6.32 8.48
N ALA A 59 16.30 6.04 8.18
CA ALA A 59 15.41 5.35 9.11
C ALA A 59 15.71 3.84 9.15
N LYS A 60 15.39 3.19 10.26
CA LYS A 60 15.29 1.74 10.32
C LYS A 60 13.94 1.34 9.74
N VAL A 61 13.93 0.44 8.75
CA VAL A 61 12.70 -0.05 8.14
C VAL A 61 12.57 -1.55 8.30
N VAL A 62 11.37 -2.00 8.61
CA VAL A 62 10.98 -3.41 8.66
C VAL A 62 9.96 -3.65 7.55
N PRO A 63 10.39 -4.17 6.39
CA PRO A 63 9.48 -4.61 5.34
C PRO A 63 8.78 -5.89 5.79
N CYS A 64 7.45 -5.90 5.74
CA CYS A 64 6.65 -7.04 6.16
C CYS A 64 5.62 -7.39 5.07
N ASP A 65 5.56 -8.67 4.71
CA ASP A 65 4.61 -9.15 3.71
C ASP A 65 4.05 -10.53 4.08
N PHE A 66 2.86 -10.83 3.60
CA PHE A 66 2.24 -12.14 3.76
C PHE A 66 2.81 -13.19 2.79
N SER A 67 3.26 -12.76 1.60
CA SER A 67 3.78 -13.63 0.54
C SER A 67 5.25 -13.97 0.76
N VAL A 68 5.50 -15.22 1.14
CA VAL A 68 6.89 -15.74 1.30
C VAL A 68 7.65 -15.71 -0.02
N GLY A 69 6.97 -15.93 -1.16
CA GLY A 69 7.59 -15.85 -2.50
C GLY A 69 8.10 -14.44 -2.81
N MET A 70 7.32 -13.40 -2.48
CA MET A 70 7.74 -11.99 -2.62
C MET A 70 8.93 -11.66 -1.72
N LEU A 71 8.91 -12.12 -0.47
CA LEU A 71 10.01 -11.91 0.47
C LEU A 71 11.29 -12.62 0.04
N THR A 72 11.19 -13.83 -0.52
CA THR A 72 12.33 -14.58 -1.03
C THR A 72 13.00 -13.85 -2.20
N GLU A 73 12.21 -13.37 -3.16
CA GLU A 73 12.72 -12.55 -4.27
C GLU A 73 13.30 -11.21 -3.76
N GLY A 74 12.63 -10.59 -2.80
CA GLY A 74 13.10 -9.37 -2.14
C GLY A 74 14.45 -9.58 -1.44
N LYS A 75 14.65 -10.69 -0.76
CA LYS A 75 15.91 -11.01 -0.09
C LYS A 75 17.07 -11.22 -1.05
N ALA A 76 16.77 -11.75 -2.23
CA ALA A 76 17.78 -11.90 -3.30
C ALA A 76 18.20 -10.53 -3.88
N ARG A 77 17.26 -9.57 -3.97
CA ARG A 77 17.51 -8.21 -4.51
C ARG A 77 18.10 -7.24 -3.48
N HIS A 78 17.62 -7.32 -2.25
CA HIS A 78 17.90 -6.40 -1.16
C HIS A 78 18.31 -7.19 0.10
N PRO A 79 19.51 -7.85 0.09
CA PRO A 79 19.95 -8.69 1.19
C PRO A 79 20.14 -7.93 2.52
N GLU A 80 20.29 -6.60 2.46
CA GLU A 80 20.44 -5.70 3.60
C GLU A 80 19.11 -5.45 4.34
N LEU A 81 17.95 -5.62 3.69
CA LEU A 81 16.66 -5.37 4.31
C LEU A 81 16.25 -6.52 5.25
N PRO A 82 15.71 -6.22 6.44
CA PRO A 82 15.20 -7.20 7.39
C PRO A 82 13.77 -7.65 7.03
N LEU A 83 13.61 -8.26 5.83
CA LEU A 83 12.33 -8.74 5.33
C LEU A 83 11.70 -9.74 6.30
N THR A 84 10.45 -9.51 6.67
CA THR A 84 9.73 -10.25 7.70
C THR A 84 8.42 -10.80 7.13
N ALA A 85 8.10 -12.06 7.39
CA ALA A 85 6.80 -12.64 7.06
C ALA A 85 5.79 -12.26 8.15
N GLY A 86 4.58 -11.80 7.74
CA GLY A 86 3.54 -11.45 8.69
C GLY A 86 2.19 -11.23 8.04
N ASP A 87 1.15 -11.51 8.81
CA ASP A 87 -0.23 -11.24 8.48
C ASP A 87 -0.63 -9.88 9.05
N ALA A 88 -1.14 -8.97 8.21
CA ALA A 88 -1.55 -7.64 8.61
C ALA A 88 -2.68 -7.65 9.65
N THR A 89 -3.47 -8.73 9.72
CA THR A 89 -4.53 -8.91 10.72
C THR A 89 -4.03 -9.42 12.08
N ARG A 90 -2.76 -9.86 12.13
CA ARG A 90 -2.08 -10.36 13.34
C ARG A 90 -0.57 -10.19 13.22
N LEU A 91 -0.11 -8.98 13.43
CA LEU A 91 1.29 -8.62 13.24
C LEU A 91 2.21 -9.25 14.31
N PRO A 92 3.38 -9.82 13.92
CA PRO A 92 4.31 -10.47 14.85
C PRO A 92 5.20 -9.45 15.58
N PHE A 93 4.65 -8.32 15.98
CA PHE A 93 5.37 -7.24 16.65
C PHE A 93 4.67 -6.86 17.96
N ALA A 94 5.43 -6.35 18.92
CA ALA A 94 4.89 -5.83 20.17
C ALA A 94 4.10 -4.54 19.96
N ASP A 95 3.28 -4.18 20.93
CA ASP A 95 2.58 -2.90 20.99
C ASP A 95 3.60 -1.74 20.98
N ASP A 96 3.19 -0.60 20.46
CA ASP A 96 3.95 0.66 20.54
C ASP A 96 5.41 0.55 20.06
N THR A 97 5.63 -0.21 18.99
CA THR A 97 6.97 -0.50 18.45
C THR A 97 7.42 0.54 17.42
N PHE A 98 6.55 0.94 16.50
CA PHE A 98 6.93 1.72 15.32
C PHE A 98 6.55 3.20 15.44
N ASP A 99 7.44 4.07 14.98
CA ASP A 99 7.19 5.51 14.88
C ASP A 99 6.24 5.81 13.72
N SER A 100 6.30 5.01 12.67
CA SER A 100 5.39 5.10 11.53
C SER A 100 5.08 3.71 10.96
N VAL A 101 3.84 3.55 10.50
CA VAL A 101 3.40 2.39 9.71
C VAL A 101 2.94 2.87 8.35
N THR A 102 3.31 2.16 7.29
CA THR A 102 2.84 2.44 5.93
C THR A 102 2.36 1.17 5.24
N ILE A 103 1.39 1.30 4.35
CA ILE A 103 0.92 0.24 3.48
C ILE A 103 0.54 0.83 2.12
N SER A 104 1.07 0.25 1.04
CA SER A 104 0.86 0.75 -0.31
C SER A 104 0.32 -0.34 -1.23
N PHE A 105 -0.86 -0.13 -1.82
CA PHE A 105 -1.53 -1.01 -2.79
C PHE A 105 -1.74 -2.46 -2.31
N ALA A 106 -1.76 -2.68 -1.01
CA ALA A 106 -1.92 -4.00 -0.40
C ALA A 106 -3.16 -4.10 0.50
N LEU A 107 -3.62 -2.98 1.09
CA LEU A 107 -4.68 -3.02 2.10
C LEU A 107 -6.02 -3.55 1.55
N ARG A 108 -6.37 -3.26 0.30
CA ARG A 108 -7.58 -3.76 -0.35
C ARG A 108 -7.61 -5.29 -0.52
N ASN A 109 -6.44 -5.94 -0.45
CA ASN A 109 -6.29 -7.39 -0.58
C ASN A 109 -6.38 -8.10 0.79
N VAL A 110 -6.42 -7.36 1.90
CA VAL A 110 -6.55 -7.91 3.24
C VAL A 110 -8.02 -8.27 3.49
N GLN A 111 -8.28 -9.52 3.88
CA GLN A 111 -9.64 -10.04 4.07
C GLN A 111 -10.42 -9.28 5.15
N ASP A 112 -9.77 -8.98 6.27
CA ASP A 112 -10.34 -8.18 7.36
C ASP A 112 -9.55 -6.86 7.50
N THR A 113 -9.96 -5.87 6.71
CA THR A 113 -9.36 -4.53 6.72
C THR A 113 -9.44 -3.87 8.10
N ASP A 114 -10.54 -4.08 8.82
CA ASP A 114 -10.77 -3.44 10.12
C ASP A 114 -9.86 -4.05 11.20
N ALA A 115 -9.63 -5.38 11.16
CA ALA A 115 -8.63 -6.01 12.01
C ALA A 115 -7.22 -5.52 11.69
N ALA A 116 -6.87 -5.40 10.41
CA ALA A 116 -5.57 -4.89 10.01
C ALA A 116 -5.32 -3.44 10.47
N LEU A 117 -6.33 -2.57 10.35
CA LEU A 117 -6.23 -1.17 10.83
C LEU A 117 -6.04 -1.10 12.35
N ARG A 118 -6.68 -1.99 13.13
CA ARG A 118 -6.48 -2.10 14.58
C ARG A 118 -5.09 -2.64 14.94
N GLU A 119 -4.58 -3.63 14.20
CA GLU A 119 -3.22 -4.16 14.41
C GLU A 119 -2.15 -3.12 14.08
N MET A 120 -2.32 -2.37 12.99
CA MET A 120 -1.45 -1.24 12.68
C MET A 120 -1.47 -0.20 13.81
N LEU A 121 -2.66 0.09 14.37
CA LEU A 121 -2.78 1.00 15.51
C LEU A 121 -2.05 0.45 16.75
N ARG A 122 -2.22 -0.85 17.04
CA ARG A 122 -1.59 -1.50 18.20
C ARG A 122 -0.07 -1.37 18.15
N VAL A 123 0.54 -1.68 17.01
CA VAL A 123 2.00 -1.67 16.86
C VAL A 123 2.62 -0.29 16.68
N THR A 124 1.81 0.74 16.42
CA THR A 124 2.26 2.13 16.29
C THR A 124 2.41 2.75 17.67
N LYS A 125 3.48 3.48 17.92
CA LYS A 125 3.69 4.25 19.16
C LYS A 125 2.63 5.34 19.34
N PRO A 126 2.30 5.75 20.58
CA PRO A 126 1.55 6.97 20.82
C PRO A 126 2.17 8.18 20.11
N GLY A 127 1.37 8.97 19.43
CA GLY A 127 1.84 10.08 18.57
C GLY A 127 2.38 9.66 17.20
N GLY A 128 2.59 8.36 16.98
CA GLY A 128 3.03 7.82 15.69
C GLY A 128 1.96 7.91 14.60
N LYS A 129 2.35 7.69 13.36
CA LYS A 129 1.48 7.90 12.20
C LYS A 129 1.30 6.64 11.34
N LEU A 130 0.15 6.58 10.68
CA LEU A 130 -0.14 5.65 9.60
C LEU A 130 -0.23 6.41 8.28
N VAL A 131 0.39 5.87 7.24
CA VAL A 131 0.27 6.36 5.85
C VAL A 131 -0.20 5.22 4.96
N ILE A 132 -1.35 5.40 4.30
CA ILE A 132 -1.92 4.44 3.36
C ILE A 132 -1.92 5.06 1.97
N CYS A 133 -1.31 4.38 1.00
CA CYS A 133 -1.41 4.72 -0.41
C CYS A 133 -2.19 3.63 -1.13
N GLU A 134 -3.40 3.95 -1.60
CA GLU A 134 -4.27 2.95 -2.21
C GLU A 134 -5.09 3.56 -3.35
N PHE A 135 -5.58 2.69 -4.24
CA PHE A 135 -6.56 3.10 -5.25
C PHE A 135 -7.78 3.74 -4.60
N SER A 136 -8.42 4.63 -5.32
CA SER A 136 -9.58 5.35 -4.84
C SER A 136 -10.46 5.79 -6.01
N THR A 137 -11.45 6.62 -5.72
CA THR A 137 -12.42 7.09 -6.70
C THR A 137 -12.06 8.50 -7.16
N PRO A 138 -11.88 8.75 -8.48
CA PRO A 138 -11.68 10.10 -9.00
C PRO A 138 -12.81 11.04 -8.60
N THR A 139 -12.45 12.24 -8.15
CA THR A 139 -13.42 13.20 -7.60
C THR A 139 -14.13 14.02 -8.68
N TRP A 140 -13.51 14.21 -9.85
CA TRP A 140 -14.14 14.89 -10.98
C TRP A 140 -14.99 13.92 -11.81
N THR A 141 -16.30 14.11 -11.82
CA THR A 141 -17.28 13.18 -12.39
C THR A 141 -17.00 12.75 -13.84
N PRO A 142 -16.68 13.64 -14.81
CA PRO A 142 -16.37 13.21 -16.18
C PRO A 142 -15.16 12.27 -16.24
N PHE A 143 -14.10 12.57 -15.46
CA PHE A 143 -12.92 11.74 -15.40
C PHE A 143 -13.21 10.39 -14.71
N ARG A 144 -14.01 10.40 -13.67
CA ARG A 144 -14.46 9.18 -12.98
C ARG A 144 -15.18 8.24 -13.94
N THR A 145 -16.10 8.77 -14.77
CA THR A 145 -16.82 7.96 -15.75
C THR A 145 -15.87 7.31 -16.74
N VAL A 146 -14.96 8.09 -17.34
CA VAL A 146 -13.96 7.58 -18.29
C VAL A 146 -13.04 6.54 -17.63
N TYR A 147 -12.58 6.80 -16.43
CA TYR A 147 -11.71 5.89 -15.69
C TYR A 147 -12.40 4.57 -15.34
N THR A 148 -13.66 4.62 -14.89
CA THR A 148 -14.46 3.43 -14.59
C THR A 148 -14.70 2.59 -15.84
N GLU A 149 -15.07 3.22 -16.96
CA GLU A 149 -15.24 2.55 -18.25
C GLU A 149 -13.92 1.91 -18.71
N TYR A 150 -12.78 2.62 -18.55
CA TYR A 150 -11.47 2.08 -18.87
C TYR A 150 -11.17 0.82 -18.03
N LEU A 151 -11.32 0.89 -16.71
CA LEU A 151 -11.05 -0.23 -15.80
C LEU A 151 -11.90 -1.46 -16.12
N MET A 152 -13.19 -1.24 -16.42
CA MET A 152 -14.14 -2.35 -16.58
C MET A 152 -14.18 -2.92 -17.99
N ARG A 153 -13.94 -2.11 -19.01
CA ARG A 153 -14.11 -2.52 -20.42
C ARG A 153 -12.80 -2.62 -21.18
N ALA A 154 -11.83 -1.75 -20.94
CA ALA A 154 -10.60 -1.70 -21.71
C ALA A 154 -9.45 -2.49 -21.05
N LEU A 155 -9.33 -2.45 -19.73
CA LEU A 155 -8.23 -3.10 -19.03
C LEU A 155 -8.22 -4.64 -19.17
N PRO A 156 -9.35 -5.39 -19.03
CA PRO A 156 -9.35 -6.84 -19.18
C PRO A 156 -8.85 -7.33 -20.55
N PRO A 157 -9.36 -6.84 -21.71
CA PRO A 157 -8.85 -7.31 -23.00
C PRO A 157 -7.41 -6.90 -23.28
N VAL A 158 -6.97 -5.72 -22.82
CA VAL A 158 -5.56 -5.30 -22.92
C VAL A 158 -4.68 -6.24 -22.08
N ALA A 159 -5.10 -6.55 -20.87
CA ALA A 159 -4.38 -7.48 -20.01
C ALA A 159 -4.27 -8.89 -20.62
N THR A 160 -5.33 -9.37 -21.26
CA THR A 160 -5.31 -10.66 -21.98
C THR A 160 -4.29 -10.67 -23.12
N ALA A 161 -4.08 -9.54 -23.79
CA ALA A 161 -3.15 -9.42 -24.90
C ALA A 161 -1.67 -9.32 -24.47
N VAL A 162 -1.39 -8.75 -23.27
CA VAL A 162 -0.01 -8.41 -22.85
C VAL A 162 0.47 -9.13 -21.60
N SER A 163 -0.40 -9.84 -20.88
CA SER A 163 -0.08 -10.47 -19.59
C SER A 163 -0.16 -11.99 -19.68
N SER A 164 0.74 -12.66 -18.96
CA SER A 164 0.68 -14.11 -18.72
C SER A 164 -0.40 -14.52 -17.70
N ASN A 165 -1.03 -13.56 -17.00
CA ASN A 165 -2.08 -13.82 -16.01
C ASN A 165 -3.22 -12.78 -16.13
N PRO A 166 -4.15 -12.93 -17.09
CA PRO A 166 -5.28 -12.00 -17.28
C PRO A 166 -6.23 -11.92 -16.08
N GLU A 167 -6.40 -13.01 -15.33
CA GLU A 167 -7.30 -13.07 -14.16
C GLU A 167 -6.88 -12.10 -13.06
N ALA A 168 -5.58 -11.84 -12.91
CA ALA A 168 -5.05 -10.88 -11.95
C ALA A 168 -5.55 -9.45 -12.23
N TYR A 169 -5.83 -9.11 -13.49
CA TYR A 169 -6.30 -7.77 -13.88
C TYR A 169 -7.81 -7.63 -13.74
N VAL A 170 -8.56 -8.71 -13.95
CA VAL A 170 -9.99 -8.76 -13.61
C VAL A 170 -10.13 -8.55 -12.10
N TYR A 171 -9.38 -9.30 -11.30
CA TYR A 171 -9.35 -9.13 -9.85
C TYR A 171 -8.96 -7.70 -9.44
N LEU A 172 -7.95 -7.11 -10.10
CA LEU A 172 -7.54 -5.72 -9.84
C LEU A 172 -8.69 -4.75 -10.06
N ALA A 173 -9.39 -4.84 -11.20
CA ALA A 173 -10.52 -3.96 -11.53
C ALA A 173 -11.67 -4.12 -10.52
N GLU A 174 -12.00 -5.36 -10.17
CA GLU A 174 -13.06 -5.67 -9.20
C GLU A 174 -12.70 -5.20 -7.79
N SER A 175 -11.46 -5.43 -7.34
CA SER A 175 -10.99 -4.99 -6.03
C SER A 175 -10.96 -3.46 -5.90
N ILE A 176 -10.57 -2.74 -6.96
CA ILE A 176 -10.62 -1.27 -6.99
C ILE A 176 -12.08 -0.78 -6.90
N ARG A 177 -12.99 -1.42 -7.64
CA ARG A 177 -14.41 -1.04 -7.65
C ARG A 177 -15.09 -1.27 -6.30
N ALA A 178 -14.73 -2.33 -5.60
CA ALA A 178 -15.28 -2.68 -4.29
C ALA A 178 -14.65 -1.86 -3.14
N TRP A 179 -13.52 -1.21 -3.40
CA TRP A 179 -12.78 -0.46 -2.39
C TRP A 179 -13.48 0.87 -2.06
N PRO A 180 -13.49 1.30 -0.78
CA PRO A 180 -14.08 2.57 -0.38
C PRO A 180 -13.39 3.76 -1.04
N ASP A 181 -14.15 4.83 -1.23
CA ASP A 181 -13.63 6.13 -1.62
C ASP A 181 -12.84 6.79 -0.46
N GLN A 182 -12.31 7.99 -0.70
CA GLN A 182 -11.47 8.69 0.27
C GLN A 182 -12.17 8.93 1.62
N PRO A 183 -13.41 9.50 1.67
CA PRO A 183 -14.15 9.64 2.93
C PRO A 183 -14.46 8.29 3.59
N GLY A 184 -14.79 7.26 2.81
CA GLY A 184 -15.08 5.93 3.32
C GLY A 184 -13.88 5.29 4.03
N LEU A 185 -12.68 5.40 3.46
CA LEU A 185 -11.47 4.91 4.13
C LEU A 185 -11.12 5.75 5.36
N ALA A 186 -11.31 7.08 5.30
CA ALA A 186 -11.09 7.94 6.46
C ALA A 186 -12.03 7.60 7.62
N ALA A 187 -13.30 7.25 7.35
CA ALA A 187 -14.25 6.77 8.36
C ALA A 187 -13.78 5.47 9.01
N LYS A 188 -13.34 4.48 8.19
CA LYS A 188 -12.79 3.21 8.71
C LYS A 188 -11.56 3.44 9.61
N LEU A 189 -10.69 4.38 9.25
CA LEU A 189 -9.56 4.77 10.10
C LEU A 189 -10.02 5.28 11.47
N GLN A 190 -11.04 6.15 11.49
CA GLN A 190 -11.60 6.69 12.74
C GLN A 190 -12.25 5.59 13.59
N GLU A 191 -13.03 4.70 12.97
CA GLU A 191 -13.65 3.54 13.63
C GLU A 191 -12.62 2.58 14.23
N ALA A 192 -11.46 2.43 13.59
CA ALA A 192 -10.35 1.64 14.10
C ALA A 192 -9.56 2.33 15.23
N GLY A 193 -9.87 3.60 15.57
CA GLY A 193 -9.24 4.35 16.67
C GLY A 193 -8.15 5.34 16.23
N TRP A 194 -7.93 5.49 14.93
CA TRP A 194 -7.00 6.48 14.40
C TRP A 194 -7.57 7.89 14.48
N SER A 195 -6.76 8.87 14.83
CA SER A 195 -7.12 10.28 14.92
C SER A 195 -6.62 11.09 13.73
N LYS A 196 -7.25 12.25 13.49
CA LYS A 196 -6.83 13.25 12.49
C LYS A 196 -6.67 12.64 11.08
N ALA A 197 -7.56 11.70 10.71
CA ALA A 197 -7.56 11.11 9.38
C ALA A 197 -7.79 12.20 8.32
N ALA A 198 -6.85 12.29 7.38
CA ALA A 198 -6.89 13.23 6.27
C ALA A 198 -6.32 12.55 5.02
N TRP A 199 -6.67 13.06 3.84
CA TRP A 199 -6.17 12.48 2.59
C TRP A 199 -5.75 13.55 1.58
N ARG A 200 -4.91 13.12 0.65
CA ARG A 200 -4.49 13.86 -0.54
C ARG A 200 -4.73 12.99 -1.77
N ASN A 201 -5.44 13.52 -2.77
CA ASN A 201 -5.61 12.85 -4.04
C ASN A 201 -4.32 12.91 -4.86
N LEU A 202 -3.97 11.78 -5.46
CA LEU A 202 -2.91 11.64 -6.43
C LEU A 202 -3.54 11.27 -7.79
N THR A 203 -2.94 11.72 -8.88
CA THR A 203 -3.35 11.39 -10.25
C THR A 203 -4.88 11.56 -10.44
N GLY A 204 -5.42 12.73 -10.11
CA GLY A 204 -6.85 13.02 -10.26
C GLY A 204 -7.80 12.25 -9.34
N GLY A 205 -7.26 11.59 -8.30
CA GLY A 205 -8.03 10.78 -7.35
C GLY A 205 -8.10 9.29 -7.70
N ILE A 206 -7.40 8.84 -8.74
CA ILE A 206 -7.21 7.40 -9.01
C ILE A 206 -6.54 6.71 -7.83
N VAL A 207 -5.62 7.40 -7.18
CA VAL A 207 -4.94 7.00 -5.96
C VAL A 207 -5.17 8.08 -4.92
N ALA A 208 -5.35 7.68 -3.67
CA ALA A 208 -5.39 8.56 -2.53
C ALA A 208 -4.33 8.15 -1.49
N LEU A 209 -3.70 9.14 -0.91
CA LEU A 209 -2.77 8.97 0.18
C LEU A 209 -3.47 9.46 1.46
N HIS A 210 -3.80 8.51 2.35
CA HIS A 210 -4.37 8.82 3.66
C HIS A 210 -3.28 8.88 4.71
N ARG A 211 -3.43 9.78 5.67
CA ARG A 211 -2.58 9.88 6.85
C ARG A 211 -3.45 10.04 8.09
N ALA A 212 -3.11 9.29 9.13
CA ALA A 212 -3.76 9.35 10.42
C ALA A 212 -2.72 9.17 11.53
N TYR A 213 -3.10 9.42 12.78
CA TYR A 213 -2.19 9.38 13.93
C TYR A 213 -2.78 8.56 15.07
N LYS A 214 -1.94 7.82 15.80
CA LYS A 214 -2.31 7.27 17.10
C LYS A 214 -2.33 8.40 18.13
N THR A 215 -3.39 8.47 18.92
CA THR A 215 -3.48 9.45 20.02
C THR A 215 -2.33 9.21 21.01
N ALA A 216 -1.80 10.30 21.57
CA ALA A 216 -0.78 10.23 22.61
C ALA A 216 -1.34 9.70 23.93
#